data_ec0643ebb48de3ee5da899f732538b83
#
_entry.id   ec0643ebb48de3ee5da899f732538b83
#
_cell.length_a   1.000
_cell.length_b   1.000
_cell.length_c   1.000
_cell.angle_alpha   90.00
_cell.angle_beta   90.00
_cell.angle_gamma   90.00
#
_symmetry.space_group_name_H-M   'P 1'
#
loop_
_entity.id
_entity.type
_entity.pdbx_description
1 polymer ?
#
loop_
_entity_poly.entity_id
_entity_poly.type
_entity_poly.pdbx_seq_one_letter_code
_entity_poly.pdbx_strand_id
1 'polypeptide(L)'
;WIELTKIHKKEKAVNRFINLHGCVNMPVSKARMAFWAAEALTSANENDRAKEFYKKASVLPGTFYGQIALSRLKAMGEENHALDLEKHKMVSEEAEETFNNRFIVKCLKAYGEHLPVDLQLTLLSFAASQLTVPGEQILITKFAHELGGTYLAVFVAKKAQYLGTVITKFGYPMLDERL
;
A
#
# COMPACT_ATOMS: atom_id res chain seq x y z
N TRP A 1 -9.74 -20.19 6.17
CA TRP A 1 -8.55 -20.73 6.84
C TRP A 1 -8.85 -22.05 7.53
N ILE A 2 -9.87 -22.13 8.38
CA ILE A 2 -10.28 -23.39 9.04
C ILE A 2 -10.55 -24.52 8.03
N GLU A 3 -11.25 -24.24 6.93
CA GLU A 3 -11.51 -25.21 5.87
C GLU A 3 -10.24 -25.74 5.22
N LEU A 4 -9.24 -24.88 5.04
CA LEU A 4 -7.95 -25.25 4.46
C LEU A 4 -7.11 -26.10 5.44
N THR A 5 -6.99 -25.64 6.69
CA THR A 5 -6.00 -26.19 7.64
C THR A 5 -6.55 -27.27 8.57
N LYS A 6 -7.82 -27.20 8.95
CA LYS A 6 -8.44 -28.11 9.94
C LYS A 6 -9.36 -29.14 9.33
N ILE A 7 -10.14 -28.76 8.32
CA ILE A 7 -11.18 -29.61 7.72
C ILE A 7 -10.70 -30.21 6.38
N HIS A 8 -9.60 -29.73 5.83
CA HIS A 8 -9.01 -30.13 4.54
C HIS A 8 -9.98 -30.05 3.34
N LYS A 9 -10.98 -29.17 3.39
CA LYS A 9 -11.89 -28.88 2.28
C LYS A 9 -11.29 -27.84 1.34
N LYS A 10 -10.24 -28.23 0.61
CA LYS A 10 -9.39 -27.36 -0.19
C LYS A 10 -10.18 -26.57 -1.24
N GLU A 11 -10.99 -27.22 -2.05
CA GLU A 11 -11.80 -26.56 -3.09
C GLU A 11 -12.75 -25.50 -2.51
N LYS A 12 -13.37 -25.81 -1.37
CA LYS A 12 -14.27 -24.87 -0.71
C LYS A 12 -13.52 -23.66 -0.15
N ALA A 13 -12.31 -23.88 0.37
CA ALA A 13 -11.42 -22.81 0.81
C ALA A 13 -10.98 -21.92 -0.35
N VAL A 14 -10.58 -22.51 -1.49
CA VAL A 14 -10.25 -21.81 -2.73
C VAL A 14 -11.38 -20.86 -3.13
N ASN A 15 -12.59 -21.40 -3.30
CA ASN A 15 -13.74 -20.60 -3.74
C ASN A 15 -14.06 -19.45 -2.77
N ARG A 16 -13.96 -19.68 -1.47
CA ARG A 16 -14.19 -18.64 -0.46
C ARG A 16 -13.15 -17.52 -0.52
N PHE A 17 -11.86 -17.85 -0.62
CA PHE A 17 -10.82 -16.82 -0.68
C PHE A 17 -10.89 -16.03 -1.98
N ILE A 18 -11.19 -16.68 -3.12
CA ILE A 18 -11.38 -15.99 -4.40
C ILE A 18 -12.57 -15.02 -4.32
N ASN A 19 -13.71 -15.48 -3.80
CA ASN A 19 -14.89 -14.63 -3.64
C ASN A 19 -14.60 -13.45 -2.70
N LEU A 20 -13.96 -13.69 -1.56
CA LEU A 20 -13.58 -12.63 -0.62
C LEU A 20 -12.61 -11.62 -1.25
N HIS A 21 -11.66 -12.07 -2.07
CA HIS A 21 -10.78 -11.16 -2.81
C HIS A 21 -11.56 -10.20 -3.71
N GLY A 22 -12.64 -10.68 -4.35
CA GLY A 22 -13.53 -9.84 -5.15
C GLY A 22 -14.37 -8.84 -4.35
N CYS A 23 -14.67 -9.15 -3.08
CA CYS A 23 -15.53 -8.32 -2.23
C CYS A 23 -14.77 -7.24 -1.44
N VAL A 24 -13.46 -7.36 -1.26
CA VAL A 24 -12.67 -6.42 -0.44
C VAL A 24 -12.01 -5.36 -1.32
N ASN A 25 -11.93 -4.12 -0.82
CA ASN A 25 -11.34 -3.00 -1.55
C ASN A 25 -10.00 -2.53 -0.96
N MET A 26 -9.81 -2.69 0.34
CA MET A 26 -8.56 -2.25 0.99
C MET A 26 -7.36 -3.07 0.53
N PRO A 27 -6.23 -2.44 0.16
CA PRO A 27 -5.03 -3.12 -0.34
C PRO A 27 -4.53 -4.24 0.56
N VAL A 28 -4.48 -4.01 1.88
CA VAL A 28 -4.07 -5.03 2.87
C VAL A 28 -5.00 -6.25 2.82
N SER A 29 -6.31 -6.02 2.71
CA SER A 29 -7.30 -7.10 2.63
C SER A 29 -7.21 -7.82 1.29
N LYS A 30 -7.03 -7.09 0.18
CA LYS A 30 -6.82 -7.68 -1.16
C LYS A 30 -5.59 -8.58 -1.19
N ALA A 31 -4.44 -8.09 -0.72
CA ALA A 31 -3.22 -8.87 -0.64
C ALA A 31 -3.41 -10.15 0.19
N ARG A 32 -4.05 -10.02 1.36
CA ARG A 32 -4.33 -11.15 2.26
C ARG A 32 -5.22 -12.20 1.60
N MET A 33 -6.32 -11.79 0.98
CA MET A 33 -7.25 -12.73 0.33
C MET A 33 -6.61 -13.39 -0.89
N ALA A 34 -5.86 -12.64 -1.69
CA ALA A 34 -5.13 -13.19 -2.83
C ALA A 34 -4.06 -14.22 -2.37
N PHE A 35 -3.28 -13.89 -1.34
CA PHE A 35 -2.29 -14.81 -0.78
C PHE A 35 -2.93 -16.11 -0.30
N TRP A 36 -4.00 -16.04 0.50
CA TRP A 36 -4.66 -17.25 1.00
C TRP A 36 -5.39 -18.03 -0.09
N ALA A 37 -5.88 -17.37 -1.15
CA ALA A 37 -6.37 -18.07 -2.34
C ALA A 37 -5.25 -18.86 -3.01
N ALA A 38 -4.06 -18.26 -3.16
CA ALA A 38 -2.88 -18.94 -3.70
C ALA A 38 -2.44 -20.13 -2.86
N GLU A 39 -2.36 -20.00 -1.53
CA GLU A 39 -2.02 -21.12 -0.63
C GLU A 39 -3.05 -22.25 -0.72
N ALA A 40 -4.34 -21.93 -0.83
CA ALA A 40 -5.38 -22.95 -1.01
C ALA A 40 -5.26 -23.67 -2.37
N LEU A 41 -4.98 -22.94 -3.45
CA LEU A 41 -4.73 -23.47 -4.78
C LEU A 41 -3.48 -24.38 -4.82
N THR A 42 -2.39 -23.93 -4.19
CA THR A 42 -1.17 -24.75 -4.02
C THR A 42 -1.48 -26.06 -3.29
N SER A 43 -2.29 -26.01 -2.22
CA SER A 43 -2.73 -27.21 -1.51
C SER A 43 -3.59 -28.13 -2.36
N ALA A 44 -4.29 -27.61 -3.36
CA ALA A 44 -5.10 -28.36 -4.30
C ALA A 44 -4.29 -28.85 -5.53
N ASN A 45 -2.98 -28.62 -5.57
CA ASN A 45 -2.06 -28.88 -6.68
C ASN A 45 -2.38 -28.07 -7.97
N GLU A 46 -3.07 -26.94 -7.84
CA GLU A 46 -3.40 -26.01 -8.94
C GLU A 46 -2.32 -24.90 -9.04
N ASN A 47 -1.07 -25.30 -9.28
CA ASN A 47 0.09 -24.40 -9.15
C ASN A 47 0.08 -23.21 -10.11
N ASP A 48 -0.42 -23.36 -11.33
CA ASP A 48 -0.48 -22.25 -12.30
C ASP A 48 -1.46 -21.15 -11.84
N ARG A 49 -2.64 -21.55 -11.36
CA ARG A 49 -3.61 -20.63 -10.78
C ARG A 49 -3.08 -20.02 -9.47
N ALA A 50 -2.35 -20.79 -8.67
CA ALA A 50 -1.72 -20.28 -7.46
C ALA A 50 -0.73 -19.16 -7.78
N LYS A 51 0.11 -19.31 -8.81
CA LYS A 51 1.03 -18.25 -9.29
C LYS A 51 0.28 -16.98 -9.65
N GLU A 52 -0.85 -17.06 -10.35
CA GLU A 52 -1.65 -15.87 -10.68
C GLU A 52 -2.12 -15.11 -9.43
N PHE A 53 -2.56 -15.82 -8.40
CA PHE A 53 -3.02 -15.21 -7.16
C PHE A 53 -1.86 -14.67 -6.31
N TYR A 54 -0.70 -15.34 -6.29
CA TYR A 54 0.50 -14.76 -5.70
C TYR A 54 0.92 -13.47 -6.43
N LYS A 55 0.84 -13.42 -7.77
CA LYS A 55 1.09 -12.19 -8.55
C LYS A 55 0.12 -11.07 -8.15
N LYS A 56 -1.19 -11.38 -7.97
CA LYS A 56 -2.18 -10.41 -7.48
C LYS A 56 -1.86 -9.88 -6.08
N ALA A 57 -1.33 -10.70 -5.19
CA ALA A 57 -0.91 -10.24 -3.87
C ALA A 57 0.38 -9.40 -3.93
N SER A 58 1.35 -9.80 -4.77
CA SER A 58 2.68 -9.19 -4.85
C SER A 58 2.69 -7.78 -5.42
N VAL A 59 1.67 -7.37 -6.19
CA VAL A 59 1.54 -5.98 -6.67
C VAL A 59 1.24 -4.98 -5.56
N LEU A 60 1.06 -5.46 -4.32
CA LEU A 60 0.82 -4.66 -3.12
C LEU A 60 2.01 -4.78 -2.14
N PRO A 61 3.21 -4.32 -2.54
CA PRO A 61 4.47 -4.59 -1.84
C PRO A 61 4.57 -3.93 -0.46
N GLY A 62 3.75 -2.92 -0.19
CA GLY A 62 3.64 -2.29 1.12
C GLY A 62 2.90 -3.14 2.16
N THR A 63 2.41 -4.33 1.79
CA THR A 63 1.68 -5.22 2.68
C THR A 63 2.50 -6.46 3.03
N PHE A 64 2.29 -6.99 4.24
CA PHE A 64 2.94 -8.24 4.68
C PHE A 64 2.69 -9.40 3.70
N TYR A 65 1.43 -9.60 3.29
CA TYR A 65 1.07 -10.67 2.37
C TYR A 65 1.60 -10.46 0.95
N GLY A 66 1.77 -9.21 0.52
CA GLY A 66 2.43 -8.90 -0.76
C GLY A 66 3.90 -9.31 -0.77
N GLN A 67 4.61 -9.05 0.33
CA GLN A 67 6.02 -9.43 0.48
C GLN A 67 6.22 -10.96 0.55
N ILE A 68 5.37 -11.66 1.30
CA ILE A 68 5.44 -13.13 1.36
C ILE A 68 5.08 -13.75 0.01
N ALA A 69 4.10 -13.19 -0.72
CA ALA A 69 3.73 -13.66 -2.05
C ALA A 69 4.91 -13.56 -3.03
N LEU A 70 5.70 -12.49 -2.95
CA LEU A 70 6.94 -12.37 -3.74
C LEU A 70 7.93 -13.49 -3.41
N SER A 71 8.14 -13.80 -2.13
CA SER A 71 8.99 -14.91 -1.73
C SER A 71 8.48 -16.25 -2.27
N ARG A 72 7.17 -16.45 -2.28
CA ARG A 72 6.55 -17.66 -2.86
C ARG A 72 6.75 -17.75 -4.37
N LEU A 73 6.56 -16.65 -5.10
CA LEU A 73 6.80 -16.59 -6.54
C LEU A 73 8.25 -16.89 -6.89
N LYS A 74 9.18 -16.33 -6.15
CA LYS A 74 10.62 -16.59 -6.31
C LYS A 74 10.93 -18.06 -6.09
N ALA A 75 10.37 -18.68 -5.05
CA ALA A 75 10.52 -20.12 -4.79
C ALA A 75 9.90 -21.01 -5.88
N MET A 76 8.93 -20.50 -6.65
CA MET A 76 8.29 -21.16 -7.79
C MET A 76 8.99 -20.87 -9.13
N GLY A 77 10.18 -20.23 -9.12
CA GLY A 77 10.98 -19.93 -10.30
C GLY A 77 10.58 -18.67 -11.06
N GLU A 78 9.72 -17.82 -10.48
CA GLU A 78 9.32 -16.53 -11.07
C GLU A 78 10.29 -15.41 -10.65
N GLU A 79 11.53 -15.46 -11.16
CA GLU A 79 12.60 -14.54 -10.72
C GLU A 79 12.39 -13.08 -11.15
N ASN A 80 11.62 -12.82 -12.21
CA ASN A 80 11.41 -11.49 -12.78
C ASN A 80 10.32 -10.66 -12.05
N HIS A 81 9.78 -11.17 -10.95
CA HIS A 81 8.82 -10.42 -10.13
C HIS A 81 9.57 -9.62 -9.05
N ALA A 82 10.32 -8.62 -9.48
CA ALA A 82 10.95 -7.67 -8.57
C ALA A 82 9.91 -6.74 -7.94
N LEU A 83 10.15 -6.38 -6.68
CA LEU A 83 9.44 -5.30 -5.99
C LEU A 83 9.73 -3.97 -6.71
N ASP A 84 8.81 -3.52 -7.54
CA ASP A 84 8.85 -2.15 -8.05
C ASP A 84 8.26 -1.19 -7.00
N LEU A 85 9.05 -0.89 -5.99
CA LEU A 85 8.73 0.12 -4.97
C LEU A 85 8.77 1.54 -5.56
N GLU A 86 9.28 1.68 -6.77
CA GLU A 86 9.52 2.96 -7.41
C GLU A 86 8.47 3.34 -8.47
N LYS A 87 7.53 2.42 -8.73
CA LYS A 87 6.48 2.59 -9.76
C LYS A 87 5.74 3.93 -9.71
N HIS A 88 5.75 4.60 -8.57
CA HIS A 88 5.03 5.85 -8.33
C HIS A 88 5.95 7.06 -8.06
N LYS A 89 7.24 7.01 -8.50
CA LYS A 89 8.18 8.11 -8.23
C LYS A 89 7.89 9.40 -9.01
N MET A 90 7.22 9.29 -10.15
CA MET A 90 6.98 10.45 -11.00
C MET A 90 5.59 11.04 -10.71
N VAL A 91 5.60 12.32 -10.34
CA VAL A 91 4.39 13.13 -10.24
C VAL A 91 4.19 13.80 -11.61
N SER A 92 3.01 13.63 -12.21
CA SER A 92 2.67 14.34 -13.45
C SER A 92 2.31 15.80 -13.16
N GLU A 93 2.49 16.69 -14.14
CA GLU A 93 2.08 18.09 -14.05
C GLU A 93 0.57 18.21 -13.72
N GLU A 94 -0.25 17.37 -14.33
CA GLU A 94 -1.69 17.32 -14.06
C GLU A 94 -2.01 16.95 -12.59
N ALA A 95 -1.27 15.99 -12.02
CA ALA A 95 -1.44 15.62 -10.61
C ALA A 95 -1.01 16.78 -9.68
N GLU A 96 0.04 17.51 -10.05
CA GLU A 96 0.52 18.66 -9.29
C GLU A 96 -0.48 19.82 -9.35
N GLU A 97 -1.02 20.11 -10.52
CA GLU A 97 -2.06 21.14 -10.69
C GLU A 97 -3.33 20.77 -9.91
N THR A 98 -3.80 19.54 -10.05
CA THR A 98 -4.96 19.03 -9.31
C THR A 98 -4.75 19.14 -7.82
N PHE A 99 -3.60 18.69 -7.31
CA PHE A 99 -3.22 18.79 -5.91
C PHE A 99 -3.25 20.24 -5.40
N ASN A 100 -2.61 21.16 -6.13
CA ASN A 100 -2.53 22.57 -5.75
C ASN A 100 -3.91 23.26 -5.74
N ASN A 101 -4.85 22.76 -6.54
CA ASN A 101 -6.20 23.30 -6.62
C ASN A 101 -7.15 22.76 -5.55
N ARG A 102 -6.78 21.70 -4.81
CA ARG A 102 -7.57 21.18 -3.69
C ARG A 102 -7.72 22.21 -2.58
N PHE A 103 -8.96 22.46 -2.15
CA PHE A 103 -9.24 23.41 -1.08
C PHE A 103 -8.46 23.12 0.20
N ILE A 104 -8.44 21.85 0.64
CA ILE A 104 -7.71 21.44 1.84
C ILE A 104 -6.19 21.70 1.73
N VAL A 105 -5.61 21.55 0.54
CA VAL A 105 -4.19 21.81 0.28
C VAL A 105 -3.93 23.32 0.35
N LYS A 106 -4.81 24.16 -0.23
CA LYS A 106 -4.72 25.62 -0.13
C LYS A 106 -4.79 26.09 1.32
N CYS A 107 -5.69 25.53 2.11
CA CYS A 107 -5.80 25.82 3.55
C CYS A 107 -4.52 25.43 4.31
N LEU A 108 -4.01 24.23 4.06
CA LEU A 108 -2.78 23.75 4.71
C LEU A 108 -1.56 24.60 4.33
N LYS A 109 -1.45 25.01 3.07
CA LYS A 109 -0.37 25.91 2.61
C LYS A 109 -0.46 27.31 3.23
N ALA A 110 -1.67 27.84 3.42
CA ALA A 110 -1.87 29.17 3.96
C ALA A 110 -1.69 29.25 5.48
N TYR A 111 -2.09 28.22 6.20
CA TYR A 111 -2.21 28.28 7.65
C TYR A 111 -1.45 27.17 8.39
N GLY A 112 -0.97 26.14 7.71
CA GLY A 112 -0.42 24.94 8.31
C GLY A 112 0.72 25.21 9.30
N GLU A 113 1.64 26.11 9.00
CA GLU A 113 2.77 26.47 9.86
C GLU A 113 2.35 27.11 11.20
N HIS A 114 1.18 27.73 11.23
CA HIS A 114 0.65 28.41 12.42
C HIS A 114 -0.20 27.49 13.30
N LEU A 115 -0.45 26.25 12.88
CA LEU A 115 -1.27 25.29 13.60
C LEU A 115 -0.47 24.48 14.61
N PRO A 116 -1.05 24.13 15.77
CA PRO A 116 -0.49 23.13 16.65
C PRO A 116 -0.29 21.79 15.93
N VAL A 117 0.74 21.02 16.31
CA VAL A 117 1.12 19.75 15.65
C VAL A 117 -0.04 18.76 15.58
N ASP A 118 -0.85 18.66 16.63
CA ASP A 118 -2.01 17.74 16.66
C ASP A 118 -3.06 18.13 15.60
N LEU A 119 -3.25 19.42 15.37
CA LEU A 119 -4.15 19.90 14.34
C LEU A 119 -3.55 19.72 12.93
N GLN A 120 -2.23 19.93 12.78
CA GLN A 120 -1.52 19.59 11.55
C GLN A 120 -1.71 18.11 11.19
N LEU A 121 -1.49 17.19 12.14
CA LEU A 121 -1.70 15.74 11.96
C LEU A 121 -3.13 15.42 11.55
N THR A 122 -4.12 16.03 12.20
CA THR A 122 -5.54 15.83 11.90
C THR A 122 -5.87 16.25 10.48
N LEU A 123 -5.47 17.46 10.09
CA LEU A 123 -5.75 18.00 8.75
C LEU A 123 -4.98 17.27 7.66
N LEU A 124 -3.71 16.93 7.90
CA LEU A 124 -2.92 16.11 6.98
C LEU A 124 -3.49 14.70 6.82
N SER A 125 -3.98 14.09 7.91
CA SER A 125 -4.66 12.79 7.86
C SER A 125 -5.93 12.85 7.03
N PHE A 126 -6.73 13.91 7.23
CA PHE A 126 -7.94 14.16 6.45
C PHE A 126 -7.59 14.36 4.97
N ALA A 127 -6.65 15.26 4.65
CA ALA A 127 -6.18 15.49 3.30
C ALA A 127 -5.70 14.20 2.64
N ALA A 128 -4.82 13.44 3.29
CA ALA A 128 -4.31 12.17 2.77
C ALA A 128 -5.41 11.12 2.51
N SER A 129 -6.51 11.15 3.26
CA SER A 129 -7.65 10.25 3.03
C SER A 129 -8.47 10.62 1.79
N GLN A 130 -8.45 11.89 1.38
CA GLN A 130 -9.16 12.39 0.19
C GLN A 130 -8.31 12.26 -1.09
N LEU A 131 -6.99 12.21 -0.95
CA LEU A 131 -6.04 12.14 -2.05
C LEU A 131 -5.75 10.68 -2.39
N THR A 132 -6.54 10.12 -3.31
CA THR A 132 -6.45 8.69 -3.68
C THR A 132 -5.52 8.43 -4.86
N VAL A 133 -5.12 9.46 -5.59
CA VAL A 133 -4.18 9.36 -6.72
C VAL A 133 -2.74 9.27 -6.20
N PRO A 134 -1.93 8.29 -6.64
CA PRO A 134 -0.55 8.12 -6.16
C PRO A 134 0.31 9.39 -6.24
N GLY A 135 0.21 10.18 -7.32
CA GLY A 135 0.92 11.45 -7.46
C GLY A 135 0.55 12.47 -6.39
N GLU A 136 -0.74 12.63 -6.08
CA GLU A 136 -1.19 13.53 -5.02
C GLU A 136 -0.74 13.03 -3.61
N GLN A 137 -0.67 11.72 -3.41
CA GLN A 137 -0.18 11.14 -2.16
C GLN A 137 1.31 11.40 -1.94
N ILE A 138 2.10 11.39 -3.01
CA ILE A 138 3.51 11.79 -2.96
C ILE A 138 3.64 13.27 -2.61
N LEU A 139 2.85 14.14 -3.25
CA LEU A 139 2.86 15.58 -3.02
C LEU A 139 2.48 15.96 -1.60
N ILE A 140 1.40 15.39 -1.06
CA ILE A 140 1.01 15.69 0.34
C ILE A 140 2.05 15.18 1.34
N THR A 141 2.73 14.06 1.03
CA THR A 141 3.80 13.55 1.88
C THR A 141 5.03 14.47 1.86
N LYS A 142 5.41 14.97 0.67
CA LYS A 142 6.46 15.97 0.51
C LYS A 142 6.11 17.25 1.27
N PHE A 143 4.90 17.76 1.09
CA PHE A 143 4.40 18.93 1.81
C PHE A 143 4.41 18.74 3.33
N ALA A 144 4.01 17.56 3.83
CA ALA A 144 4.07 17.24 5.25
C ALA A 144 5.52 17.27 5.80
N HIS A 145 6.50 16.85 4.97
CA HIS A 145 7.91 16.96 5.32
C HIS A 145 8.38 18.42 5.41
N GLU A 146 7.98 19.25 4.47
CA GLU A 146 8.30 20.68 4.46
C GLU A 146 7.67 21.42 5.65
N LEU A 147 6.46 21.01 6.04
CA LEU A 147 5.70 21.63 7.13
C LEU A 147 6.24 21.30 8.54
N GLY A 148 6.56 20.04 8.80
CA GLY A 148 6.92 19.59 10.15
C GLY A 148 7.92 18.42 10.16
N GLY A 149 8.72 18.32 9.09
CA GLY A 149 9.84 17.37 9.01
C GLY A 149 9.42 15.91 8.91
N THR A 150 10.36 15.06 9.27
CA THR A 150 10.25 13.59 9.10
C THR A 150 9.05 12.99 9.80
N TYR A 151 8.67 13.49 10.98
CA TYR A 151 7.55 12.93 11.75
C TYR A 151 6.22 13.01 10.99
N LEU A 152 5.86 14.21 10.49
CA LEU A 152 4.62 14.40 9.73
C LEU A 152 4.68 13.65 8.39
N ALA A 153 5.84 13.63 7.75
CA ALA A 153 6.03 12.92 6.48
C ALA A 153 5.81 11.40 6.63
N VAL A 154 6.41 10.77 7.64
CA VAL A 154 6.21 9.34 7.93
C VAL A 154 4.74 9.04 8.21
N PHE A 155 4.09 9.89 8.98
CA PHE A 155 2.67 9.72 9.29
C PHE A 155 1.79 9.71 8.03
N VAL A 156 2.00 10.69 7.12
CA VAL A 156 1.25 10.77 5.86
C VAL A 156 1.62 9.63 4.91
N ALA A 157 2.91 9.28 4.79
CA ALA A 157 3.36 8.16 3.96
C ALA A 157 2.74 6.82 4.39
N LYS A 158 2.55 6.59 5.70
CA LYS A 158 1.85 5.39 6.20
C LYS A 158 0.36 5.39 5.81
N LYS A 159 -0.28 6.55 5.75
CA LYS A 159 -1.65 6.66 5.22
C LYS A 159 -1.71 6.31 3.73
N ALA A 160 -0.78 6.82 2.92
CA ALA A 160 -0.66 6.47 1.51
C ALA A 160 -0.45 4.96 1.30
N GLN A 161 0.36 4.33 2.14
CA GLN A 161 0.60 2.88 2.11
C GLN A 161 -0.69 2.08 2.35
N TYR A 162 -1.59 2.52 3.22
CA TYR A 162 -2.91 1.90 3.40
C TYR A 162 -3.75 1.97 2.13
N LEU A 163 -3.56 2.99 1.29
CA LEU A 163 -4.23 3.14 0.00
C LEU A 163 -3.49 2.44 -1.15
N GLY A 164 -2.35 1.80 -0.88
CA GLY A 164 -1.59 1.00 -1.84
C GLY A 164 -0.36 1.70 -2.42
N THR A 165 -0.11 2.96 -2.09
CA THR A 165 1.05 3.71 -2.57
C THR A 165 2.20 3.63 -1.56
N VAL A 166 3.31 3.05 -1.96
CA VAL A 166 4.52 2.99 -1.13
C VAL A 166 5.42 4.17 -1.46
N ILE A 167 5.69 5.03 -0.48
CA ILE A 167 6.55 6.20 -0.59
C ILE A 167 7.81 5.94 0.24
N THR A 168 8.85 5.39 -0.40
CA THR A 168 10.06 4.91 0.29
C THR A 168 10.83 6.02 0.95
N LYS A 169 11.09 7.12 0.25
CA LYS A 169 11.90 8.24 0.71
C LYS A 169 11.44 8.84 2.04
N PHE A 170 10.14 9.00 2.21
CA PHE A 170 9.55 9.66 3.39
C PHE A 170 8.96 8.67 4.39
N GLY A 171 8.50 7.51 3.92
CA GLY A 171 7.86 6.51 4.77
C GLY A 171 8.84 5.62 5.54
N TYR A 172 10.11 5.58 5.07
CA TYR A 172 11.18 4.77 5.65
C TYR A 172 12.48 5.58 5.68
N PRO A 173 12.53 6.67 6.45
CA PRO A 173 13.71 7.51 6.52
C PRO A 173 14.88 6.73 7.13
N MET A 174 16.06 6.88 6.53
CA MET A 174 17.30 6.40 7.13
C MET A 174 17.66 7.28 8.33
N LEU A 175 17.95 6.68 9.45
CA LEU A 175 18.51 7.40 10.58
C LEU A 175 19.96 7.77 10.24
N ASP A 176 20.38 8.98 10.61
CA ASP A 176 21.77 9.38 10.47
C ASP A 176 22.60 8.56 11.50
N GLU A 177 23.65 7.89 11.03
CA GLU A 177 24.52 7.06 11.88
C GLU A 177 25.23 7.85 12.99
N ARG A 178 25.02 9.18 13.03
CA ARG A 178 25.60 10.09 14.02
C ARG A 178 24.70 10.41 15.21
N LEU A 179 23.60 9.70 15.37
CA LEU A 179 22.81 9.68 16.58
C LEU A 179 23.20 8.45 17.42
#